data_c4fc39dd0131a9756c9af420e1680890
#
_entry.id   c4fc39dd0131a9756c9af420e1680890
#
_cell.length_a   1.000
_cell.length_b   1.000
_cell.length_c   1.000
_cell.angle_alpha   90.00
_cell.angle_beta   90.00
_cell.angle_gamma   90.00
#
_symmetry.space_group_name_H-M   'P 1'
#
loop_
_entity.id
_entity.type
_entity.pdbx_description
1 polymer ?
#
loop_
_entity_poly.entity_id
_entity_poly.type
_entity_poly.pdbx_seq_one_letter_code
_entity_poly.pdbx_strand_id
1 'polypeptide(L)'
;MQFKDLIDDVKKVKIDEVRVDSSNFFEAVVARDGLAKVATHLEKFFGVSPWAFNDPLPSEIQGHINSYGGIMPGQTLYFCDSGNAIVIAMLWPWRDGLHTTLKIIECQEARGRK
;
A
#
# COMPACT_ATOMS: atom_id res chain seq x y z
N MET A 1 2.07 -0.79 15.65
CA MET A 1 1.23 0.05 14.76
C MET A 1 0.42 -0.87 13.88
N GLN A 2 -0.86 -0.61 13.74
CA GLN A 2 -1.77 -1.46 13.00
C GLN A 2 -2.22 -0.78 11.70
N PHE A 3 -2.84 -1.57 10.82
CA PHE A 3 -3.40 -1.08 9.56
C PHE A 3 -4.24 0.20 9.77
N LYS A 4 -5.11 0.18 10.77
CA LYS A 4 -5.97 1.33 11.07
C LYS A 4 -5.15 2.58 11.38
N ASP A 5 -4.05 2.44 12.10
CA ASP A 5 -3.19 3.58 12.44
C ASP A 5 -2.57 4.18 11.18
N LEU A 6 -2.14 3.33 10.25
CA LEU A 6 -1.61 3.80 8.97
C LEU A 6 -2.68 4.56 8.19
N ILE A 7 -3.90 4.03 8.13
CA ILE A 7 -4.98 4.69 7.41
C ILE A 7 -5.29 6.04 8.04
N ASP A 8 -5.34 6.12 9.36
CA ASP A 8 -5.59 7.39 10.07
C ASP A 8 -4.50 8.42 9.74
N ASP A 9 -3.25 7.99 9.71
CA ASP A 9 -2.14 8.89 9.37
C ASP A 9 -2.22 9.37 7.92
N VAL A 10 -2.52 8.47 7.00
CA VAL A 10 -2.64 8.80 5.59
C VAL A 10 -3.79 9.78 5.35
N LYS A 11 -4.90 9.61 6.06
CA LYS A 11 -6.05 10.52 5.92
C LYS A 11 -5.74 11.96 6.34
N LYS A 12 -4.68 12.18 7.10
CA LYS A 12 -4.25 13.54 7.47
C LYS A 12 -3.52 14.25 6.35
N VAL A 13 -3.08 13.51 5.34
CA VAL A 13 -2.41 14.07 4.17
C VAL A 13 -3.49 14.59 3.21
N LYS A 14 -3.13 15.55 2.37
CA LYS A 14 -4.05 16.08 1.36
C LYS A 14 -4.37 14.98 0.33
N ILE A 15 -5.60 14.53 0.34
CA ILE A 15 -6.11 13.50 -0.57
C ILE A 15 -7.18 14.14 -1.46
N ASP A 16 -7.07 13.91 -2.77
CA ASP A 16 -8.04 14.45 -3.72
C ASP A 16 -9.37 13.69 -3.68
N GLU A 17 -9.30 12.38 -3.53
CA GLU A 17 -10.49 11.55 -3.57
C GLU A 17 -10.25 10.27 -2.79
N VAL A 18 -11.21 9.89 -1.94
CA VAL A 18 -11.19 8.57 -1.29
C VAL A 18 -12.18 7.69 -2.04
N ARG A 19 -11.71 6.58 -2.59
CA ARG A 19 -12.53 5.67 -3.39
C ARG A 19 -13.04 4.48 -2.61
N VAL A 20 -12.21 3.94 -1.70
CA VAL A 20 -12.60 2.82 -0.84
C VAL A 20 -12.03 3.08 0.55
N ASP A 21 -12.84 2.86 1.56
CA ASP A 21 -12.41 3.03 2.96
C ASP A 21 -13.14 1.98 3.80
N SER A 22 -12.61 0.76 3.76
CA SER A 22 -13.19 -0.35 4.49
C SER A 22 -12.24 -0.83 5.58
N SER A 23 -12.63 -1.85 6.32
CA SER A 23 -11.82 -2.36 7.42
C SER A 23 -10.51 -3.01 6.98
N ASN A 24 -10.39 -3.38 5.71
CA ASN A 24 -9.21 -4.07 5.21
C ASN A 24 -8.68 -3.54 3.88
N PHE A 25 -9.30 -2.50 3.33
CA PHE A 25 -8.87 -1.95 2.04
C PHE A 25 -9.14 -0.45 2.00
N PHE A 26 -8.12 0.30 1.67
CA PHE A 26 -8.20 1.75 1.49
C PHE A 26 -7.65 2.09 0.11
N GLU A 27 -8.44 2.81 -0.68
CA GLU A 27 -7.99 3.28 -1.99
C GLU A 27 -8.30 4.76 -2.10
N ALA A 28 -7.33 5.54 -2.53
CA ALA A 28 -7.47 6.99 -2.65
C ALA A 28 -6.63 7.53 -3.79
N VAL A 29 -6.99 8.71 -4.28
CA VAL A 29 -6.18 9.46 -5.23
C VAL A 29 -5.46 10.55 -4.47
N VAL A 30 -4.13 10.54 -4.55
CA VAL A 30 -3.27 11.48 -3.84
C VAL A 30 -2.74 12.50 -4.83
N ALA A 31 -2.86 13.79 -4.48
CA ALA A 31 -2.27 14.85 -5.29
C ALA A 31 -0.76 14.81 -5.16
N ARG A 32 -0.08 15.33 -6.19
CA ARG A 32 1.38 15.39 -6.23
C ARG A 32 1.96 16.03 -4.97
N ASP A 33 1.33 17.08 -4.45
CA ASP A 33 1.81 17.81 -3.25
C ASP A 33 1.81 16.92 -2.01
N GLY A 34 0.90 15.96 -1.94
CA GLY A 34 0.79 15.11 -0.76
C GLY A 34 1.60 13.83 -0.85
N LEU A 35 2.16 13.51 -2.01
CA LEU A 35 2.77 12.21 -2.25
C LEU A 35 3.98 11.95 -1.33
N ALA A 36 4.83 12.96 -1.13
CA ALA A 36 6.00 12.80 -0.25
C ALA A 36 5.59 12.51 1.19
N LYS A 37 4.51 13.12 1.65
CA LYS A 37 4.00 12.87 3.01
C LYS A 37 3.42 11.47 3.13
N VAL A 38 2.71 11.00 2.11
CA VAL A 38 2.22 9.62 2.07
C VAL A 38 3.40 8.65 2.14
N ALA A 39 4.42 8.87 1.32
CA ALA A 39 5.61 8.00 1.32
C ALA A 39 6.27 7.97 2.70
N THR A 40 6.36 9.11 3.38
CA THR A 40 6.93 9.18 4.72
C THR A 40 6.12 8.32 5.70
N HIS A 41 4.79 8.40 5.66
CA HIS A 41 3.95 7.57 6.52
C HIS A 41 4.09 6.09 6.19
N LEU A 42 4.19 5.73 4.90
CA LEU A 42 4.38 4.35 4.50
C LEU A 42 5.72 3.81 5.01
N GLU A 43 6.79 4.56 4.84
CA GLU A 43 8.12 4.13 5.29
C GLU A 43 8.17 3.98 6.80
N LYS A 44 7.52 4.87 7.52
CA LYS A 44 7.43 4.78 8.98
C LYS A 44 6.68 3.52 9.41
N PHE A 45 5.57 3.23 8.76
CA PHE A 45 4.75 2.06 9.10
C PHE A 45 5.48 0.75 8.77
N PHE A 46 5.99 0.64 7.56
CA PHE A 46 6.62 -0.60 7.11
C PHE A 46 8.04 -0.77 7.63
N GLY A 47 8.71 0.32 8.00
CA GLY A 47 10.05 0.27 8.56
C GLY A 47 11.14 -0.09 7.57
N VAL A 48 10.83 -0.05 6.28
CA VAL A 48 11.75 -0.45 5.20
C VAL A 48 11.56 0.47 4.01
N SER A 49 12.52 0.43 3.09
CA SER A 49 12.41 1.09 1.79
C SER A 49 11.43 0.35 0.90
N PRO A 50 10.93 0.99 -0.16
CA PRO A 50 10.07 0.31 -1.10
C PRO A 50 10.74 -0.94 -1.69
N TRP A 51 9.93 -1.93 -2.02
CA TRP A 51 10.41 -3.13 -2.70
C TRP A 51 11.00 -2.76 -4.07
N ALA A 52 12.17 -3.31 -4.38
CA ALA A 52 12.80 -3.10 -5.68
C ALA A 52 12.15 -4.03 -6.70
N PHE A 53 11.74 -3.50 -7.84
CA PHE A 53 10.93 -4.24 -8.82
C PHE A 53 11.57 -5.56 -9.26
N ASN A 54 12.89 -5.63 -9.33
CA ASN A 54 13.59 -6.83 -9.79
C ASN A 54 13.88 -7.83 -8.66
N ASP A 55 13.57 -7.48 -7.41
CA ASP A 55 13.81 -8.40 -6.30
C ASP A 55 12.77 -9.51 -6.29
N PRO A 56 13.13 -10.70 -5.77
CA PRO A 56 12.14 -11.76 -5.62
C PRO A 56 10.99 -11.34 -4.72
N LEU A 57 9.80 -11.84 -5.03
CA LEU A 57 8.60 -11.52 -4.28
C LEU A 57 7.99 -12.83 -3.78
N PRO A 58 7.71 -12.95 -2.48
CA PRO A 58 7.07 -14.17 -1.97
C PRO A 58 5.77 -14.47 -2.73
N SER A 59 5.54 -15.74 -3.03
CA SER A 59 4.38 -16.13 -3.86
C SER A 59 3.06 -15.73 -3.21
N GLU A 60 2.98 -15.75 -1.89
CA GLU A 60 1.78 -15.34 -1.16
C GLU A 60 1.50 -13.85 -1.36
N ILE A 61 2.54 -13.03 -1.27
CA ILE A 61 2.43 -11.59 -1.52
C ILE A 61 2.04 -11.35 -2.97
N GLN A 62 2.67 -12.06 -3.90
CA GLN A 62 2.36 -11.95 -5.32
C GLN A 62 0.89 -12.26 -5.60
N GLY A 63 0.35 -13.29 -4.96
CA GLY A 63 -1.06 -13.65 -5.12
C GLY A 63 -2.00 -12.55 -4.65
N HIS A 64 -1.71 -11.93 -3.51
CA HIS A 64 -2.51 -10.82 -3.01
C HIS A 64 -2.42 -9.61 -3.93
N ILE A 65 -1.22 -9.27 -4.39
CA ILE A 65 -1.01 -8.14 -5.30
C ILE A 65 -1.80 -8.35 -6.59
N ASN A 66 -1.78 -9.55 -7.15
CA ASN A 66 -2.48 -9.85 -8.39
C ASN A 66 -3.99 -9.69 -8.23
N SER A 67 -4.53 -9.95 -7.04
CA SER A 67 -5.96 -9.76 -6.76
C SER A 67 -6.37 -8.29 -6.77
N TYR A 68 -5.42 -7.37 -6.64
CA TYR A 68 -5.69 -5.93 -6.61
C TYR A 68 -5.08 -5.19 -7.80
N GLY A 69 -4.80 -5.89 -8.89
CA GLY A 69 -4.38 -5.27 -10.13
C GLY A 69 -2.91 -5.45 -10.51
N GLY A 70 -2.14 -6.10 -9.64
CA GLY A 70 -0.72 -6.36 -9.92
C GLY A 70 0.17 -5.17 -9.65
N ILE A 71 1.46 -5.34 -9.92
CA ILE A 71 2.46 -4.28 -9.79
C ILE A 71 3.30 -4.27 -11.07
N MET A 72 3.61 -3.08 -11.56
CA MET A 72 4.34 -2.89 -12.81
C MET A 72 5.52 -1.94 -12.62
N PRO A 73 6.49 -1.93 -13.56
CA PRO A 73 7.59 -0.97 -13.48
C PRO A 73 7.07 0.46 -13.35
N GLY A 74 7.71 1.26 -12.53
CA GLY A 74 7.30 2.64 -12.27
C GLY A 74 6.31 2.77 -11.14
N GLN A 75 5.77 1.66 -10.63
CA GLN A 75 4.89 1.65 -9.46
C GLN A 75 5.70 1.30 -8.22
N THR A 76 5.18 1.69 -7.05
CA THR A 76 5.88 1.48 -5.78
C THR A 76 5.11 0.49 -4.93
N LEU A 77 5.84 -0.39 -4.25
CA LEU A 77 5.27 -1.44 -3.42
C LEU A 77 5.95 -1.46 -2.06
N TYR A 78 5.14 -1.53 -1.01
CA TYR A 78 5.59 -1.86 0.35
C TYR A 78 4.78 -3.05 0.82
N PHE A 79 5.39 -3.92 1.60
CA PHE A 79 4.64 -5.00 2.25
C PHE A 79 5.31 -5.42 3.55
N CYS A 80 4.52 -5.93 4.47
CA CYS A 80 5.03 -6.55 5.68
C CYS A 80 4.13 -7.70 6.08
N ASP A 81 4.71 -8.67 6.75
CA ASP A 81 4.03 -9.88 7.20
C ASP A 81 4.29 -10.01 8.70
N SER A 82 3.24 -9.85 9.50
CA SER A 82 3.34 -9.91 10.96
C SER A 82 3.06 -11.32 11.52
N GLY A 83 2.80 -12.29 10.63
CA GLY A 83 2.42 -13.64 11.05
C GLY A 83 0.91 -13.82 11.17
N ASN A 84 0.19 -12.78 11.52
CA ASN A 84 -1.28 -12.81 11.61
C ASN A 84 -1.95 -12.12 10.45
N ALA A 85 -1.26 -11.18 9.84
CA ALA A 85 -1.80 -10.41 8.73
C ALA A 85 -0.66 -9.93 7.84
N ILE A 86 -0.99 -9.72 6.58
CA ILE A 86 -0.08 -9.12 5.60
C ILE A 86 -0.66 -7.77 5.26
N VAL A 87 0.16 -6.72 5.33
CA VAL A 87 -0.24 -5.38 4.91
C VAL A 87 0.57 -5.02 3.67
N ILE A 88 -0.12 -4.51 2.66
CA ILE A 88 0.48 -4.15 1.37
C ILE A 88 0.05 -2.74 1.04
N ALA A 89 1.00 -1.92 0.56
CA ALA A 89 0.69 -0.59 0.04
C ALA A 89 1.29 -0.46 -1.34
N MET A 90 0.50 0.07 -2.27
CA MET A 90 0.94 0.29 -3.65
C MET A 90 0.66 1.74 -4.05
N LEU A 91 1.60 2.31 -4.80
CA LEU A 91 1.47 3.65 -5.37
C LEU A 91 1.55 3.52 -6.89
N TRP A 92 0.47 3.91 -7.56
CA TRP A 92 0.36 3.84 -9.02
C TRP A 92 0.30 5.26 -9.59
N PRO A 93 1.44 5.82 -10.05
CA PRO A 93 1.44 7.17 -10.63
C PRO A 93 0.60 7.22 -11.90
N TRP A 94 -0.14 8.33 -12.07
CA TRP A 94 -0.90 8.55 -13.29
C TRP A 94 0.01 9.16 -14.35
N ARG A 95 -0.44 9.07 -15.61
CA ARG A 95 0.29 9.64 -16.74
C ARG A 95 0.36 11.16 -16.70
N ASP A 96 -0.58 11.80 -16.01
CA ASP A 96 -0.61 13.27 -15.93
C ASP A 96 0.51 13.86 -15.07
N GLY A 97 1.20 13.02 -14.28
CA GLY A 97 2.25 13.48 -13.39
C GLY A 97 1.76 14.27 -12.19
N LEU A 98 0.44 14.35 -12.00
CA LEU A 98 -0.19 15.16 -10.94
C LEU A 98 -0.91 14.32 -9.89
N HIS A 99 -1.20 13.07 -10.20
CA HIS A 99 -1.97 12.20 -9.32
C HIS A 99 -1.33 10.83 -9.19
N THR A 100 -1.59 10.19 -8.06
CA THR A 100 -1.15 8.81 -7.81
C THR A 100 -2.28 8.07 -7.13
N THR A 101 -2.60 6.87 -7.59
CA THR A 101 -3.52 6.00 -6.87
C THR A 101 -2.76 5.32 -5.75
N LEU A 102 -3.28 5.42 -4.53
CA LEU A 102 -2.75 4.74 -3.35
C LEU A 102 -3.70 3.62 -2.99
N LYS A 103 -3.17 2.40 -2.84
CA LYS A 103 -3.94 1.25 -2.34
C LYS A 103 -3.23 0.69 -1.13
N ILE A 104 -3.95 0.52 -0.04
CA ILE A 104 -3.43 -0.10 1.18
C ILE A 104 -4.38 -1.23 1.55
N ILE A 105 -3.84 -2.44 1.66
CA ILE A 105 -4.64 -3.65 1.84
C ILE A 105 -4.12 -4.41 3.06
N GLU A 106 -5.05 -4.90 3.87
CA GLU A 106 -4.70 -5.84 4.93
C GLU A 106 -5.33 -7.19 4.60
N CYS A 107 -4.50 -8.22 4.49
CA CYS A 107 -4.93 -9.58 4.20
C CYS A 107 -4.70 -10.45 5.43
N GLN A 108 -5.68 -11.28 5.76
CA GLN A 108 -5.50 -12.24 6.85
C GLN A 108 -4.49 -13.30 6.44
N GLU A 109 -3.60 -13.62 7.36
CA GLU A 109 -2.60 -14.63 7.11
C GLU A 109 -3.20 -16.01 7.27
N ALA A 110 -3.04 -16.86 6.25
CA ALA A 110 -3.62 -18.20 6.27
C ALA A 110 -2.74 -19.24 6.96
N ARG A 111 -1.46 -18.92 7.18
CA ARG A 111 -0.49 -19.91 7.63
C ARG A 111 -0.79 -20.55 8.97
N GLY A 112 -1.47 -19.88 9.85
CA GLY A 112 -1.79 -20.42 11.16
C GLY A 112 -3.07 -21.23 11.21
N ARG A 113 -3.71 -21.46 10.09
CA ARG A 113 -5.04 -22.05 10.05
C ARG A 113 -5.00 -23.52 9.67
N LYS A 114 -4.42 -24.28 10.48
CA LYS A 114 -4.36 -25.72 10.20
C LYS A 114 -5.28 -26.50 11.11
#